data_bd9e5cab644d83514222bace2d58fd2c
#
_entry.id   bd9e5cab644d83514222bace2d58fd2c
#
_cell.length_a   1.000
_cell.length_b   1.000
_cell.length_c   1.000
_cell.angle_alpha   90.00
_cell.angle_beta   90.00
_cell.angle_gamma   90.00
#
_symmetry.space_group_name_H-M   'P 1'
#
loop_
_entity.id
_entity.type
_entity.pdbx_description
1 polymer ?
#
loop_
_entity_poly.entity_id
_entity_poly.type
_entity_poly.pdbx_seq_one_letter_code
_entity_poly.pdbx_strand_id
1 'polypeptide(L)'
;RPITDFWRVGNGYAKKLEEHGLYTMGDIARCSIGKPNELYNEELLYKLFGINAELLIDHAWGYEPCTMEQVKAYKPETNSVCSGQVLHCPYDYEKAKLIVKEMTDQMVLDLVDKGLVTDQLVLTIGYDIENLSNPNLKYQYKGEVTIDRYGRKVPKHAHGTANLEKKTSSTRLITNAVMDLYDRIVDEHLLVRRITITANKLVDEKSVKQEDEYQQLDLFTDYEAQRKKQAEEEEKLERERRMQEAMLSIKKKFGKNAVLKGMNLEE
;
A
#
# COMPACT_ATOMS: atom_id res chain seq x y z
N ARG A 1 11.98 15.04 -27.99
CA ARG A 1 11.71 13.94 -27.03
C ARG A 1 10.24 13.95 -26.69
N PRO A 2 9.59 12.78 -26.50
CA PRO A 2 8.23 12.72 -26.00
C PRO A 2 8.13 13.47 -24.67
N ILE A 3 7.03 14.15 -24.40
CA ILE A 3 6.84 14.90 -23.16
C ILE A 3 6.90 14.00 -21.91
N THR A 4 6.61 12.71 -22.06
CA THR A 4 6.68 11.68 -21.01
C THR A 4 8.11 11.29 -20.61
N ASP A 5 9.14 11.74 -21.35
CA ASP A 5 10.55 11.55 -20.95
C ASP A 5 10.98 12.53 -19.85
N PHE A 6 10.17 13.53 -19.56
CA PHE A 6 10.46 14.52 -18.53
C PHE A 6 9.96 14.06 -17.16
N TRP A 7 10.72 14.42 -16.13
CA TRP A 7 10.41 14.07 -14.75
C TRP A 7 8.99 14.52 -14.37
N ARG A 8 8.25 13.64 -13.72
CA ARG A 8 6.86 13.80 -13.26
C ARG A 8 5.80 13.99 -14.38
N VAL A 9 6.16 13.89 -15.65
CA VAL A 9 5.20 13.90 -16.77
C VAL A 9 4.88 12.48 -17.20
N GLY A 10 3.86 11.87 -16.57
CA GLY A 10 3.34 10.57 -16.99
C GLY A 10 2.26 10.67 -18.07
N ASN A 11 1.78 9.52 -18.54
CA ASN A 11 0.75 9.45 -19.60
C ASN A 11 -0.52 10.25 -19.28
N GLY A 12 -0.92 10.34 -17.99
CA GLY A 12 -2.08 11.12 -17.57
C GLY A 12 -1.89 12.63 -17.77
N TYR A 13 -0.69 13.14 -17.52
CA TYR A 13 -0.33 14.54 -17.80
C TYR A 13 -0.24 14.79 -19.28
N ALA A 14 0.46 13.92 -20.02
CA ALA A 14 0.60 14.03 -21.46
C ALA A 14 -0.78 14.10 -22.15
N LYS A 15 -1.69 13.18 -21.81
CA LYS A 15 -3.04 13.17 -22.37
C LYS A 15 -3.82 14.48 -22.12
N LYS A 16 -3.78 15.00 -20.89
CA LYS A 16 -4.44 16.27 -20.55
C LYS A 16 -3.84 17.45 -21.33
N LEU A 17 -2.53 17.47 -21.52
CA LEU A 17 -1.84 18.50 -22.29
C LEU A 17 -2.19 18.40 -23.77
N GLU A 18 -2.19 17.19 -24.35
CA GLU A 18 -2.56 16.90 -25.74
C GLU A 18 -4.00 17.35 -26.07
N GLU A 19 -4.94 17.15 -25.15
CA GLU A 19 -6.34 17.61 -25.27
C GLU A 19 -6.43 19.14 -25.42
N HIS A 20 -5.39 19.87 -25.01
CA HIS A 20 -5.28 21.33 -25.12
C HIS A 20 -4.22 21.76 -26.15
N GLY A 21 -3.72 20.84 -26.99
CA GLY A 21 -2.74 21.14 -28.04
C GLY A 21 -1.33 21.46 -27.56
N LEU A 22 -1.00 21.07 -26.30
CA LEU A 22 0.32 21.24 -25.70
C LEU A 22 1.08 19.92 -25.78
N TYR A 23 2.05 19.81 -26.68
CA TYR A 23 2.75 18.56 -26.98
C TYR A 23 4.19 18.51 -26.47
N THR A 24 4.77 19.66 -26.18
CA THR A 24 6.18 19.79 -25.79
C THR A 24 6.35 20.64 -24.53
N MET A 25 7.49 20.50 -23.85
CA MET A 25 7.86 21.40 -22.74
C MET A 25 7.95 22.87 -23.21
N GLY A 26 8.37 23.11 -24.46
CA GLY A 26 8.36 24.44 -25.04
C GLY A 26 6.95 25.03 -25.22
N ASP A 27 5.93 24.18 -25.45
CA ASP A 27 4.54 24.67 -25.51
C ASP A 27 4.06 25.07 -24.10
N ILE A 28 4.44 24.31 -23.08
CA ILE A 28 4.14 24.65 -21.67
C ILE A 28 4.83 25.94 -21.26
N ALA A 29 6.11 26.10 -21.58
CA ALA A 29 6.85 27.33 -21.30
C ALA A 29 6.21 28.56 -22.00
N ARG A 30 5.81 28.44 -23.26
CA ARG A 30 5.10 29.51 -23.97
C ARG A 30 3.71 29.78 -23.36
N CYS A 31 3.00 28.73 -22.99
CA CYS A 31 1.70 28.85 -22.32
C CYS A 31 1.82 29.63 -21.00
N SER A 32 2.85 29.37 -20.21
CA SER A 32 3.02 30.00 -18.88
C SER A 32 3.21 31.52 -18.92
N ILE A 33 3.64 32.08 -20.05
CA ILE A 33 3.84 33.54 -20.22
C ILE A 33 2.71 34.22 -21.02
N GLY A 34 1.65 33.47 -21.34
CA GLY A 34 0.47 34.03 -22.03
C GLY A 34 -0.26 35.05 -21.15
N LYS A 35 -0.90 36.02 -21.82
CA LYS A 35 -1.67 37.07 -21.11
C LYS A 35 -2.94 36.47 -20.47
N PRO A 36 -3.46 37.05 -19.39
CA PRO A 36 -4.67 36.55 -18.70
C PRO A 36 -5.91 36.42 -19.61
N ASN A 37 -5.96 37.18 -20.70
CA ASN A 37 -7.09 37.17 -21.65
C ASN A 37 -6.88 36.14 -22.79
N GLU A 38 -5.75 35.46 -22.85
CA GLU A 38 -5.44 34.49 -23.89
C GLU A 38 -5.87 33.09 -23.44
N LEU A 39 -6.20 32.22 -24.42
CA LEU A 39 -6.59 30.83 -24.14
C LEU A 39 -5.45 30.02 -23.48
N TYR A 40 -4.22 30.31 -23.90
CA TYR A 40 -2.99 29.69 -23.42
C TYR A 40 -2.30 30.65 -22.45
N ASN A 41 -2.48 30.41 -21.17
CA ASN A 41 -1.88 31.18 -20.08
C ASN A 41 -1.58 30.30 -18.89
N GLU A 42 -0.99 30.85 -17.87
CA GLU A 42 -0.66 30.13 -16.63
C GLU A 42 -1.90 29.57 -15.94
N GLU A 43 -3.04 30.28 -15.96
CA GLU A 43 -4.29 29.83 -15.32
C GLU A 43 -4.81 28.52 -15.92
N LEU A 44 -4.61 28.29 -17.22
CA LEU A 44 -4.94 27.02 -17.85
C LEU A 44 -4.15 25.88 -17.23
N LEU A 45 -2.85 26.06 -17.02
CA LEU A 45 -1.98 25.04 -16.41
C LEU A 45 -2.39 24.75 -14.96
N TYR A 46 -2.71 25.78 -14.17
CA TYR A 46 -3.22 25.63 -12.81
C TYR A 46 -4.59 24.94 -12.78
N LYS A 47 -5.46 25.22 -13.72
CA LYS A 47 -6.77 24.54 -13.84
C LYS A 47 -6.59 23.04 -14.12
N LEU A 48 -5.59 22.66 -14.91
CA LEU A 48 -5.35 21.25 -15.26
C LEU A 48 -4.63 20.46 -14.18
N PHE A 49 -3.69 21.08 -13.45
CA PHE A 49 -2.73 20.38 -12.60
C PHE A 49 -2.69 20.90 -11.14
N GLY A 50 -3.44 21.97 -10.83
CA GLY A 50 -3.39 22.62 -9.52
C GLY A 50 -1.97 23.13 -9.21
N ILE A 51 -1.55 23.05 -7.96
CA ILE A 51 -0.22 23.51 -7.49
C ILE A 51 0.95 22.80 -8.22
N ASN A 52 0.72 21.61 -8.78
CA ASN A 52 1.75 20.93 -9.56
C ASN A 52 2.08 21.63 -10.90
N ALA A 53 1.28 22.62 -11.31
CA ALA A 53 1.59 23.45 -12.47
C ALA A 53 2.89 24.24 -12.29
N GLU A 54 3.19 24.71 -11.06
CA GLU A 54 4.42 25.45 -10.76
C GLU A 54 5.66 24.61 -11.13
N LEU A 55 5.73 23.38 -10.60
CA LEU A 55 6.84 22.50 -10.88
C LEU A 55 6.94 22.14 -12.39
N LEU A 56 5.79 21.97 -13.04
CA LEU A 56 5.75 21.68 -14.47
C LEU A 56 6.26 22.88 -15.31
N ILE A 57 5.92 24.09 -14.92
CA ILE A 57 6.39 25.34 -15.55
C ILE A 57 7.89 25.52 -15.31
N ASP A 58 8.36 25.35 -14.08
CA ASP A 58 9.79 25.43 -13.75
C ASP A 58 10.61 24.47 -14.61
N HIS A 59 10.18 23.20 -14.68
CA HIS A 59 10.86 22.21 -15.52
C HIS A 59 10.77 22.54 -17.02
N ALA A 60 9.67 23.16 -17.48
CA ALA A 60 9.55 23.59 -18.86
C ALA A 60 10.54 24.71 -19.21
N TRP A 61 10.89 25.55 -18.25
CA TRP A 61 11.94 26.57 -18.37
C TRP A 61 13.35 26.03 -18.06
N GLY A 62 13.48 24.76 -17.73
CA GLY A 62 14.77 24.13 -17.39
C GLY A 62 15.25 24.44 -15.99
N TYR A 63 14.37 24.88 -15.09
CA TYR A 63 14.67 25.17 -13.71
C TYR A 63 14.27 24.01 -12.80
N GLU A 64 15.15 23.53 -11.95
CA GLU A 64 14.90 22.54 -10.90
C GLU A 64 15.23 23.16 -9.54
N PRO A 65 14.20 23.54 -8.76
CA PRO A 65 14.43 24.19 -7.47
C PRO A 65 14.94 23.26 -6.38
N CYS A 66 14.69 21.94 -6.54
CA CYS A 66 15.02 20.96 -5.52
C CYS A 66 16.45 20.45 -5.64
N THR A 67 17.26 20.66 -4.61
CA THR A 67 18.62 20.16 -4.55
C THR A 67 18.69 18.73 -4.00
N MET A 68 19.79 18.01 -4.33
CA MET A 68 20.04 16.67 -3.77
C MET A 68 20.16 16.66 -2.24
N GLU A 69 20.59 17.77 -1.65
CA GLU A 69 20.64 17.94 -0.19
C GLU A 69 19.24 17.97 0.42
N GLN A 70 18.32 18.72 -0.20
CA GLN A 70 16.91 18.79 0.21
C GLN A 70 16.22 17.43 0.05
N VAL A 71 16.48 16.71 -1.05
CA VAL A 71 15.94 15.34 -1.25
C VAL A 71 16.41 14.40 -0.14
N LYS A 72 17.70 14.46 0.24
CA LYS A 72 18.24 13.62 1.33
C LYS A 72 17.71 14.02 2.71
N ALA A 73 17.43 15.30 2.93
CA ALA A 73 16.90 15.81 4.19
C ALA A 73 15.39 15.62 4.34
N TYR A 74 14.68 15.34 3.25
CA TYR A 74 13.23 15.20 3.26
C TYR A 74 12.76 14.02 4.11
N LYS A 75 11.87 14.31 5.04
CA LYS A 75 11.17 13.30 5.85
C LYS A 75 9.68 13.40 5.55
N PRO A 76 9.05 12.35 5.00
CA PRO A 76 7.62 12.37 4.72
C PRO A 76 6.81 12.49 6.02
N GLU A 77 5.73 13.27 5.98
CA GLU A 77 4.80 13.42 7.11
C GLU A 77 4.01 12.13 7.36
N THR A 78 3.69 11.41 6.30
CA THR A 78 2.97 10.13 6.39
C THR A 78 3.84 9.01 5.84
N ASN A 79 3.99 7.95 6.61
CA ASN A 79 4.76 6.78 6.22
C ASN A 79 3.83 5.60 5.93
N SER A 80 4.09 4.93 4.83
CA SER A 80 3.50 3.63 4.52
C SER A 80 4.56 2.67 4.02
N VAL A 81 4.36 1.38 4.29
CA VAL A 81 5.15 0.29 3.72
C VAL A 81 4.22 -0.57 2.88
N CYS A 82 4.58 -0.73 1.61
CA CYS A 82 3.81 -1.51 0.65
C CYS A 82 4.65 -2.69 0.15
N SER A 83 4.04 -3.87 0.13
CA SER A 83 4.58 -5.08 -0.49
C SER A 83 3.63 -5.55 -1.57
N GLY A 84 4.13 -5.79 -2.77
CA GLY A 84 3.33 -6.25 -3.91
C GLY A 84 4.00 -7.41 -4.63
N GLN A 85 3.21 -8.43 -4.98
CA GLN A 85 3.66 -9.59 -5.71
C GLN A 85 2.73 -9.88 -6.89
N VAL A 86 3.31 -10.19 -8.05
CA VAL A 86 2.62 -10.79 -9.18
C VAL A 86 2.94 -12.28 -9.16
N LEU A 87 1.90 -13.10 -9.08
CA LEU A 87 2.05 -14.56 -9.03
C LEU A 87 2.50 -15.09 -10.41
N HIS A 88 3.28 -16.16 -10.45
CA HIS A 88 3.81 -16.72 -11.71
C HIS A 88 2.71 -17.36 -12.56
N CYS A 89 1.66 -17.89 -11.94
CA CYS A 89 0.43 -18.37 -12.58
C CYS A 89 -0.79 -17.92 -11.76
N PRO A 90 -2.02 -18.06 -12.30
CA PRO A 90 -3.23 -17.81 -11.53
C PRO A 90 -3.35 -18.79 -10.35
N TYR A 91 -3.63 -18.28 -9.16
CA TYR A 91 -3.86 -19.06 -7.95
C TYR A 91 -5.33 -19.04 -7.57
N ASP A 92 -5.80 -20.18 -7.06
CA ASP A 92 -7.12 -20.24 -6.42
C ASP A 92 -7.15 -19.47 -5.09
N TYR A 93 -8.33 -19.40 -4.51
CA TYR A 93 -8.58 -18.66 -3.27
C TYR A 93 -7.67 -19.09 -2.13
N GLU A 94 -7.53 -20.41 -1.87
CA GLU A 94 -6.77 -20.93 -0.74
C GLU A 94 -5.26 -20.72 -0.91
N LYS A 95 -4.73 -20.97 -2.09
CA LYS A 95 -3.31 -20.70 -2.37
C LYS A 95 -2.99 -19.22 -2.30
N ALA A 96 -3.85 -18.36 -2.85
CA ALA A 96 -3.66 -16.92 -2.77
C ALA A 96 -3.74 -16.43 -1.32
N LYS A 97 -4.63 -17.00 -0.49
CA LYS A 97 -4.74 -16.71 0.96
C LYS A 97 -3.44 -17.05 1.69
N LEU A 98 -2.82 -18.19 1.37
CA LEU A 98 -1.53 -18.59 1.93
C LEU A 98 -0.45 -17.55 1.61
N ILE A 99 -0.34 -17.13 0.34
CA ILE A 99 0.62 -16.09 -0.07
C ILE A 99 0.36 -14.75 0.64
N VAL A 100 -0.91 -14.34 0.79
CA VAL A 100 -1.25 -13.14 1.57
C VAL A 100 -0.74 -13.24 3.01
N LYS A 101 -0.91 -14.40 3.64
CA LYS A 101 -0.43 -14.67 4.99
C LYS A 101 1.09 -14.59 5.09
N GLU A 102 1.82 -15.17 4.14
CA GLU A 102 3.28 -15.10 4.07
C GLU A 102 3.79 -13.68 3.84
N MET A 103 3.19 -12.95 2.90
CA MET A 103 3.52 -11.55 2.65
C MET A 103 3.27 -10.67 3.86
N THR A 104 2.18 -10.93 4.60
CA THR A 104 1.86 -10.23 5.84
C THR A 104 2.92 -10.49 6.91
N ASP A 105 3.31 -11.74 7.10
CA ASP A 105 4.35 -12.12 8.06
C ASP A 105 5.70 -11.44 7.76
N GLN A 106 6.10 -11.44 6.49
CA GLN A 106 7.32 -10.75 6.07
C GLN A 106 7.23 -9.24 6.30
N MET A 107 6.11 -8.61 5.94
CA MET A 107 5.90 -7.17 6.16
C MET A 107 5.98 -6.81 7.65
N VAL A 108 5.38 -7.63 8.52
CA VAL A 108 5.45 -7.41 9.97
C VAL A 108 6.90 -7.50 10.48
N LEU A 109 7.68 -8.47 10.02
CA LEU A 109 9.10 -8.55 10.36
C LEU A 109 9.87 -7.30 9.90
N ASP A 110 9.55 -6.74 8.73
CA ASP A 110 10.15 -5.51 8.24
C ASP A 110 9.75 -4.29 9.11
N LEU A 111 8.52 -4.25 9.62
CA LEU A 111 8.09 -3.22 10.58
C LEU A 111 8.85 -3.33 11.90
N VAL A 112 8.98 -4.53 12.44
CA VAL A 112 9.74 -4.80 13.67
C VAL A 112 11.21 -4.39 13.50
N ASP A 113 11.82 -4.73 12.37
CA ASP A 113 13.23 -4.38 12.10
C ASP A 113 13.47 -2.86 12.03
N LYS A 114 12.45 -2.11 11.59
CA LYS A 114 12.48 -0.65 11.50
C LYS A 114 11.98 0.05 12.78
N GLY A 115 11.50 -0.69 13.77
CA GLY A 115 10.90 -0.12 14.98
C GLY A 115 9.59 0.64 14.70
N LEU A 116 8.80 0.19 13.72
CA LEU A 116 7.56 0.84 13.29
C LEU A 116 6.34 0.03 13.72
N VAL A 117 5.25 0.73 14.00
CA VAL A 117 3.93 0.15 14.31
C VAL A 117 2.85 0.78 13.44
N THR A 118 1.76 0.05 13.23
CA THR A 118 0.59 0.48 12.43
C THR A 118 -0.72 0.13 13.12
N ASP A 119 -1.77 0.88 12.79
CA ASP A 119 -3.16 0.56 13.12
C ASP A 119 -4.03 0.35 11.87
N GLN A 120 -3.44 0.42 10.65
CA GLN A 120 -4.23 0.33 9.41
C GLN A 120 -3.50 -0.49 8.35
N LEU A 121 -4.16 -1.52 7.86
CA LEU A 121 -3.71 -2.37 6.76
C LEU A 121 -4.67 -2.21 5.56
N VAL A 122 -4.10 -2.19 4.37
CA VAL A 122 -4.86 -2.18 3.11
C VAL A 122 -4.47 -3.39 2.29
N LEU A 123 -5.46 -4.13 1.82
CA LEU A 123 -5.28 -5.27 0.94
C LEU A 123 -5.92 -5.00 -0.42
N THR A 124 -5.17 -5.28 -1.49
CA THR A 124 -5.66 -5.22 -2.86
C THR A 124 -5.30 -6.50 -3.59
N ILE A 125 -6.33 -7.18 -4.10
CA ILE A 125 -6.21 -8.44 -4.83
C ILE A 125 -6.64 -8.23 -6.28
N GLY A 126 -5.69 -8.40 -7.20
CA GLY A 126 -5.95 -8.35 -8.64
C GLY A 126 -6.23 -9.75 -9.19
N TYR A 127 -7.35 -9.89 -9.89
CA TYR A 127 -7.77 -11.14 -10.49
C TYR A 127 -7.13 -11.37 -11.87
N ASP A 128 -7.02 -12.63 -12.27
CA ASP A 128 -6.44 -12.99 -13.57
C ASP A 128 -7.45 -12.82 -14.72
N ILE A 129 -6.92 -12.59 -15.92
CA ILE A 129 -7.68 -12.49 -17.16
C ILE A 129 -8.42 -13.79 -17.49
N GLU A 130 -7.91 -14.94 -17.05
CA GLU A 130 -8.54 -16.24 -17.29
C GLU A 130 -9.96 -16.31 -16.75
N ASN A 131 -10.27 -15.55 -15.70
CA ASN A 131 -11.64 -15.46 -15.17
C ASN A 131 -12.68 -14.96 -16.20
N LEU A 132 -12.23 -14.28 -17.27
CA LEU A 132 -13.08 -13.78 -18.34
C LEU A 132 -12.90 -14.52 -19.67
N SER A 133 -11.74 -15.14 -19.89
CA SER A 133 -11.36 -15.70 -21.19
C SER A 133 -11.39 -17.22 -21.24
N ASN A 134 -11.36 -17.91 -20.10
CA ASN A 134 -11.33 -19.36 -20.05
C ASN A 134 -12.76 -19.96 -19.93
N PRO A 135 -13.30 -20.56 -21.01
CA PRO A 135 -14.64 -21.13 -21.01
C PRO A 135 -14.78 -22.36 -20.13
N ASN A 136 -13.66 -22.97 -19.71
CA ASN A 136 -13.65 -24.19 -18.89
C ASN A 136 -13.79 -23.87 -17.37
N LEU A 137 -13.73 -22.62 -16.97
CA LEU A 137 -13.98 -22.25 -15.59
C LEU A 137 -15.47 -22.46 -15.27
N LYS A 138 -15.73 -23.19 -14.17
CA LYS A 138 -17.09 -23.48 -13.69
C LYS A 138 -17.88 -22.22 -13.34
N TYR A 139 -17.18 -21.20 -12.90
CA TYR A 139 -17.76 -19.92 -12.52
C TYR A 139 -17.56 -18.89 -13.63
N GLN A 140 -18.66 -18.32 -14.11
CA GLN A 140 -18.63 -17.21 -15.06
C GLN A 140 -18.84 -15.91 -14.30
N TYR A 141 -17.81 -15.06 -14.30
CA TYR A 141 -17.86 -13.77 -13.63
C TYR A 141 -18.89 -12.84 -14.28
N LYS A 142 -19.80 -12.31 -13.45
CA LYS A 142 -20.85 -11.36 -13.87
C LYS A 142 -20.69 -9.97 -13.23
N GLY A 143 -19.59 -9.75 -12.51
CA GLY A 143 -19.32 -8.48 -11.83
C GLY A 143 -18.74 -7.42 -12.75
N GLU A 144 -18.24 -6.36 -12.14
CA GLU A 144 -17.62 -5.22 -12.83
C GLU A 144 -16.27 -5.61 -13.47
N VAL A 145 -16.10 -5.26 -14.75
CA VAL A 145 -14.88 -5.51 -15.52
C VAL A 145 -14.12 -4.20 -15.67
N THR A 146 -12.82 -4.23 -15.40
CA THR A 146 -11.92 -3.09 -15.57
C THR A 146 -10.84 -3.37 -16.62
N ILE A 147 -10.16 -2.33 -17.06
CA ILE A 147 -9.03 -2.45 -17.98
C ILE A 147 -7.74 -2.32 -17.17
N ASP A 148 -6.85 -3.31 -17.27
CA ASP A 148 -5.57 -3.28 -16.60
C ASP A 148 -4.57 -2.35 -17.30
N ARG A 149 -3.37 -2.17 -16.71
CA ARG A 149 -2.29 -1.34 -17.26
C ARG A 149 -1.87 -1.73 -18.70
N TYR A 150 -2.14 -2.95 -19.11
CA TYR A 150 -1.78 -3.48 -20.43
C TYR A 150 -2.94 -3.43 -21.42
N GLY A 151 -4.05 -2.78 -21.07
CA GLY A 151 -5.24 -2.66 -21.92
C GLY A 151 -6.13 -3.91 -21.92
N ARG A 152 -5.90 -4.89 -21.03
CA ARG A 152 -6.65 -6.14 -20.98
C ARG A 152 -7.86 -6.01 -20.05
N LYS A 153 -8.97 -6.62 -20.44
CA LYS A 153 -10.13 -6.72 -19.57
C LYS A 153 -9.88 -7.74 -18.47
N VAL A 154 -10.09 -7.35 -17.23
CA VAL A 154 -9.97 -8.18 -16.03
C VAL A 154 -11.12 -7.91 -15.08
N PRO A 155 -11.51 -8.86 -14.21
CA PRO A 155 -12.45 -8.56 -13.12
C PRO A 155 -11.93 -7.40 -12.28
N LYS A 156 -12.85 -6.58 -11.77
CA LYS A 156 -12.48 -5.51 -10.84
C LYS A 156 -11.74 -6.10 -9.64
N HIS A 157 -10.60 -5.51 -9.30
CA HIS A 157 -9.82 -5.93 -8.15
C HIS A 157 -10.60 -5.80 -6.84
N ALA A 158 -10.39 -6.75 -5.93
CA ALA A 158 -10.85 -6.62 -4.55
C ALA A 158 -9.95 -5.64 -3.80
N HIS A 159 -10.55 -4.75 -3.03
CA HIS A 159 -9.85 -3.74 -2.26
C HIS A 159 -10.55 -3.49 -0.95
N GLY A 160 -9.78 -3.39 0.14
CA GLY A 160 -10.34 -3.12 1.45
C GLY A 160 -9.30 -2.67 2.45
N THR A 161 -9.81 -2.17 3.58
CA THR A 161 -9.00 -1.68 4.69
C THR A 161 -9.42 -2.40 5.97
N ALA A 162 -8.43 -2.82 6.76
CA ALA A 162 -8.58 -3.28 8.13
C ALA A 162 -7.97 -2.25 9.07
N ASN A 163 -8.72 -1.83 10.09
CA ASN A 163 -8.24 -0.98 11.16
C ASN A 163 -8.11 -1.82 12.43
N LEU A 164 -7.00 -1.63 13.13
CA LEU A 164 -6.74 -2.23 14.43
C LEU A 164 -7.10 -1.21 15.53
N GLU A 165 -7.48 -1.70 16.68
CA GLU A 165 -7.84 -0.85 17.84
C GLU A 165 -6.64 -0.06 18.34
N LYS A 166 -5.45 -0.68 18.31
CA LYS A 166 -4.19 -0.08 18.79
C LYS A 166 -3.09 -0.25 17.75
N LYS A 167 -2.15 0.69 17.74
CA LYS A 167 -0.94 0.60 16.93
C LYS A 167 -0.07 -0.55 17.40
N THR A 168 0.29 -1.43 16.49
CA THR A 168 1.03 -2.66 16.83
C THR A 168 1.95 -3.11 15.70
N SER A 169 2.94 -3.93 16.04
CA SER A 169 3.74 -4.77 15.15
C SER A 169 3.61 -6.26 15.48
N SER A 170 2.52 -6.65 16.16
CA SER A 170 2.24 -8.05 16.45
C SER A 170 1.86 -8.82 15.19
N THR A 171 2.60 -9.87 14.85
CA THR A 171 2.32 -10.75 13.72
C THR A 171 0.92 -11.36 13.84
N ARG A 172 0.56 -11.81 15.04
CA ARG A 172 -0.73 -12.44 15.31
C ARG A 172 -1.90 -11.48 15.03
N LEU A 173 -1.86 -10.28 15.60
CA LEU A 173 -2.95 -9.31 15.47
C LEU A 173 -3.08 -8.83 14.02
N ILE A 174 -1.96 -8.49 13.38
CA ILE A 174 -1.95 -8.02 11.99
C ILE A 174 -2.38 -9.12 11.03
N THR A 175 -1.87 -10.35 11.19
CA THR A 175 -2.25 -11.46 10.31
C THR A 175 -3.73 -11.80 10.45
N ASN A 176 -4.27 -11.85 11.66
CA ASN A 176 -5.70 -12.10 11.85
C ASN A 176 -6.55 -11.03 11.14
N ALA A 177 -6.24 -9.75 11.35
CA ALA A 177 -6.97 -8.65 10.70
C ALA A 177 -6.89 -8.70 9.16
N VAL A 178 -5.73 -9.08 8.60
CA VAL A 178 -5.57 -9.22 7.14
C VAL A 178 -6.32 -10.46 6.61
N MET A 179 -6.34 -11.57 7.36
CA MET A 179 -7.08 -12.77 6.97
C MET A 179 -8.59 -12.53 7.01
N ASP A 180 -9.10 -11.90 8.06
CA ASP A 180 -10.51 -11.50 8.16
C ASP A 180 -10.90 -10.53 7.02
N LEU A 181 -9.99 -9.61 6.68
CA LEU A 181 -10.18 -8.71 5.54
C LEU A 181 -10.22 -9.48 4.22
N TYR A 182 -9.29 -10.42 4.01
CA TYR A 182 -9.23 -11.27 2.83
C TYR A 182 -10.55 -12.02 2.62
N ASP A 183 -11.02 -12.72 3.66
CA ASP A 183 -12.26 -13.51 3.62
C ASP A 183 -13.51 -12.66 3.33
N ARG A 184 -13.46 -11.38 3.73
CA ARG A 184 -14.57 -10.44 3.51
C ARG A 184 -14.63 -9.87 2.10
N ILE A 185 -13.46 -9.64 1.46
CA ILE A 185 -13.42 -8.88 0.21
C ILE A 185 -13.13 -9.72 -1.03
N VAL A 186 -12.52 -10.90 -0.88
CA VAL A 186 -12.07 -11.71 -2.02
C VAL A 186 -13.16 -12.70 -2.44
N ASP A 187 -13.43 -12.76 -3.74
CA ASP A 187 -14.35 -13.75 -4.31
C ASP A 187 -13.66 -15.11 -4.42
N GLU A 188 -14.18 -16.11 -3.71
CA GLU A 188 -13.64 -17.47 -3.63
C GLU A 188 -13.63 -18.24 -4.96
N HIS A 189 -14.39 -17.77 -5.94
CA HIS A 189 -14.53 -18.41 -7.24
C HIS A 189 -13.55 -17.86 -8.29
N LEU A 190 -12.84 -16.79 -7.97
CA LEU A 190 -11.98 -16.11 -8.92
C LEU A 190 -10.49 -16.46 -8.72
N LEU A 191 -9.82 -16.63 -9.84
CA LEU A 191 -8.37 -16.82 -9.88
C LEU A 191 -7.65 -15.50 -9.62
N VAL A 192 -6.71 -15.53 -8.68
CA VAL A 192 -5.88 -14.39 -8.25
C VAL A 192 -4.58 -14.34 -9.04
N ARG A 193 -4.17 -13.14 -9.44
CA ARG A 193 -2.90 -12.90 -10.15
C ARG A 193 -1.97 -11.94 -9.44
N ARG A 194 -2.49 -11.01 -8.67
CA ARG A 194 -1.70 -9.98 -8.01
C ARG A 194 -2.18 -9.76 -6.59
N ILE A 195 -1.23 -9.63 -5.69
CA ILE A 195 -1.45 -9.34 -4.28
C ILE A 195 -0.68 -8.07 -3.94
N THR A 196 -1.31 -7.14 -3.23
CA THR A 196 -0.65 -5.97 -2.69
C THR A 196 -1.14 -5.72 -1.28
N ILE A 197 -0.23 -5.64 -0.33
CA ILE A 197 -0.50 -5.35 1.08
C ILE A 197 0.23 -4.05 1.44
N THR A 198 -0.46 -3.16 2.13
CA THR A 198 0.11 -1.88 2.57
C THR A 198 -0.19 -1.67 4.04
N ALA A 199 0.83 -1.37 4.83
CA ALA A 199 0.68 -0.85 6.18
C ALA A 199 0.75 0.68 6.12
N ASN A 200 -0.31 1.34 6.57
CA ASN A 200 -0.45 2.79 6.59
C ASN A 200 -0.29 3.36 8.00
N LYS A 201 -0.25 4.69 8.12
CA LYS A 201 -0.18 5.41 9.40
C LYS A 201 0.96 4.92 10.30
N LEU A 202 2.08 4.59 9.68
CA LEU A 202 3.25 4.12 10.39
C LEU A 202 3.80 5.21 11.31
N VAL A 203 4.10 4.82 12.54
CA VAL A 203 4.80 5.66 13.52
C VAL A 203 5.92 4.88 14.17
N ASP A 204 6.91 5.59 14.71
CA ASP A 204 7.95 4.97 15.53
C ASP A 204 7.32 4.38 16.79
N GLU A 205 7.61 3.13 17.10
CA GLU A 205 7.10 2.42 18.27
C GLU A 205 7.37 3.18 19.57
N LYS A 206 8.55 3.83 19.67
CA LYS A 206 8.94 4.63 20.83
C LYS A 206 8.14 5.93 20.96
N SER A 207 7.54 6.40 19.87
CA SER A 207 6.74 7.63 19.87
C SER A 207 5.28 7.39 20.27
N VAL A 208 4.85 6.14 20.30
CA VAL A 208 3.51 5.78 20.76
C VAL A 208 3.49 6.00 22.27
N LYS A 209 2.95 7.13 22.71
CA LYS A 209 2.64 7.34 24.10
C LYS A 209 1.64 6.26 24.51
N GLN A 210 1.88 5.61 25.64
CA GLN A 210 0.80 4.92 26.35
C GLN A 210 -0.22 6.01 26.65
N GLU A 211 -1.24 6.11 25.82
CA GLU A 211 -2.44 6.85 26.20
C GLU A 211 -3.01 6.06 27.36
N ASP A 212 -2.90 6.63 28.56
CA ASP A 212 -3.68 6.19 29.69
C ASP A 212 -5.14 6.30 29.27
N GLU A 213 -5.71 5.18 28.81
CA GLU A 213 -7.14 5.11 28.57
C GLU A 213 -7.82 5.38 29.92
N TYR A 214 -8.34 6.59 30.09
CA TYR A 214 -9.29 6.87 31.16
C TYR A 214 -10.50 5.97 30.91
N GLN A 215 -10.45 4.75 31.46
CA GLN A 215 -11.61 3.87 31.46
C GLN A 215 -12.63 4.43 32.42
N GLN A 216 -13.75 4.87 31.89
CA GLN A 216 -14.91 5.16 32.72
C GLN A 216 -15.31 3.86 33.43
N LEU A 217 -15.18 3.86 34.76
CA LEU A 217 -15.50 2.69 35.57
C LEU A 217 -17.01 2.41 35.47
N ASP A 218 -17.36 1.22 34.98
CA ASP A 218 -18.72 0.71 34.94
C ASP A 218 -18.95 -0.22 36.13
N LEU A 219 -20.07 -0.03 36.84
CA LEU A 219 -20.42 -0.79 38.06
C LEU A 219 -20.67 -2.30 37.81
N PHE A 220 -20.83 -2.70 36.53
CA PHE A 220 -21.13 -4.08 36.18
C PHE A 220 -19.95 -4.85 35.55
N THR A 221 -18.79 -4.20 35.43
CA THR A 221 -17.61 -4.81 34.81
C THR A 221 -16.71 -5.44 35.85
N ASP A 222 -16.35 -6.70 35.69
CA ASP A 222 -15.36 -7.39 36.51
C ASP A 222 -13.95 -6.92 36.12
N TYR A 223 -13.46 -5.92 36.85
CA TYR A 223 -12.13 -5.32 36.61
C TYR A 223 -10.97 -6.28 36.94
N GLU A 224 -11.14 -7.23 37.84
CA GLU A 224 -10.08 -8.20 38.13
C GLU A 224 -9.91 -9.18 36.97
N ALA A 225 -11.01 -9.68 36.42
CA ALA A 225 -10.98 -10.52 35.24
C ALA A 225 -10.43 -9.79 34.01
N GLN A 226 -10.77 -8.49 33.85
CA GLN A 226 -10.26 -7.65 32.78
C GLN A 226 -8.75 -7.40 32.88
N ARG A 227 -8.26 -7.04 34.09
CA ARG A 227 -6.82 -6.86 34.32
C ARG A 227 -6.04 -8.14 34.09
N LYS A 228 -6.59 -9.29 34.48
CA LYS A 228 -5.95 -10.59 34.27
C LYS A 228 -5.83 -10.89 32.76
N LYS A 229 -6.89 -10.64 31.98
CA LYS A 229 -6.87 -10.79 30.52
C LYS A 229 -5.88 -9.84 29.85
N GLN A 230 -5.80 -8.59 30.30
CA GLN A 230 -4.83 -7.62 29.78
C GLN A 230 -3.39 -8.08 30.07
N ALA A 231 -3.10 -8.51 31.31
CA ALA A 231 -1.76 -9.00 31.64
C ALA A 231 -1.37 -10.26 30.85
N GLU A 232 -2.31 -11.21 30.67
CA GLU A 232 -2.08 -12.40 29.82
C GLU A 232 -1.82 -12.02 28.33
N GLU A 233 -2.50 -11.01 27.83
CA GLU A 233 -2.31 -10.54 26.46
C GLU A 233 -0.97 -9.79 26.30
N GLU A 234 -0.59 -8.95 27.26
CA GLU A 234 0.71 -8.29 27.29
C GLU A 234 1.86 -9.31 27.35
N GLU A 235 1.75 -10.34 28.17
CA GLU A 235 2.75 -11.42 28.22
C GLU A 235 2.88 -12.14 26.87
N LYS A 236 1.76 -12.40 26.19
CA LYS A 236 1.77 -13.00 24.84
C LYS A 236 2.45 -12.09 23.82
N LEU A 237 2.17 -10.78 23.85
CA LEU A 237 2.79 -9.80 22.95
C LEU A 237 4.31 -9.69 23.21
N GLU A 238 4.74 -9.66 24.47
CA GLU A 238 6.17 -9.65 24.79
C GLU A 238 6.89 -10.93 24.34
N ARG A 239 6.27 -12.09 24.52
CA ARG A 239 6.82 -13.36 24.05
C ARG A 239 6.94 -13.39 22.53
N GLU A 240 5.91 -12.90 21.82
CA GLU A 240 5.91 -12.76 20.38
C GLU A 240 7.03 -11.82 19.91
N ARG A 241 7.20 -10.68 20.57
CA ARG A 241 8.25 -9.71 20.26
C ARG A 241 9.65 -10.32 20.37
N ARG A 242 9.93 -11.03 21.47
CA ARG A 242 11.22 -11.72 21.64
C ARG A 242 11.47 -12.74 20.53
N MET A 243 10.44 -13.45 20.09
CA MET A 243 10.55 -14.41 18.99
C MET A 243 10.82 -13.69 17.65
N GLN A 244 10.14 -12.59 17.36
CA GLN A 244 10.38 -11.78 16.16
C GLN A 244 11.82 -11.25 16.11
N GLU A 245 12.33 -10.73 17.20
CA GLU A 245 13.72 -10.23 17.33
C GLU A 245 14.76 -11.35 17.15
N ALA A 246 14.50 -12.51 17.72
CA ALA A 246 15.36 -13.69 17.52
C ALA A 246 15.38 -14.14 16.06
N MET A 247 14.21 -14.20 15.42
CA MET A 247 14.11 -14.54 13.98
C MET A 247 14.85 -13.52 13.10
N LEU A 248 14.70 -12.22 13.37
CA LEU A 248 15.41 -11.16 12.66
C LEU A 248 16.93 -11.29 12.83
N SER A 249 17.39 -11.55 14.06
CA SER A 249 18.81 -11.75 14.34
C SER A 249 19.40 -12.93 13.56
N ILE A 250 18.68 -14.06 13.48
CA ILE A 250 19.10 -15.22 12.70
C ILE A 250 19.10 -14.90 11.20
N LYS A 251 18.04 -14.28 10.69
CA LYS A 251 17.94 -13.89 9.26
C LYS A 251 19.02 -12.87 8.85
N LYS A 252 19.38 -11.92 9.72
CA LYS A 252 20.47 -10.98 9.47
C LYS A 252 21.83 -11.67 9.42
N LYS A 253 22.07 -12.67 10.27
CA LYS A 253 23.35 -13.37 10.36
C LYS A 253 23.55 -14.43 9.30
N PHE A 254 22.51 -15.17 8.94
CA PHE A 254 22.58 -16.36 8.10
C PHE A 254 21.82 -16.26 6.77
N GLY A 255 21.17 -15.09 6.51
CA GLY A 255 20.40 -14.84 5.29
C GLY A 255 18.89 -14.98 5.50
N LYS A 256 18.13 -14.44 4.53
CA LYS A 256 16.67 -14.32 4.61
C LYS A 256 15.95 -15.67 4.77
N ASN A 257 16.51 -16.74 4.21
CA ASN A 257 15.93 -18.09 4.21
C ASN A 257 16.44 -18.99 5.35
N ALA A 258 17.21 -18.44 6.30
CA ALA A 258 17.77 -19.21 7.41
C ALA A 258 16.71 -19.80 8.37
N VAL A 259 15.55 -19.12 8.45
CA VAL A 259 14.37 -19.58 9.21
C VAL A 259 13.16 -19.43 8.32
N LEU A 260 12.48 -20.53 8.08
CA LEU A 260 11.19 -20.59 7.37
C LEU A 260 10.12 -21.07 8.36
N LYS A 261 8.91 -20.58 8.22
CA LYS A 261 7.74 -21.09 8.95
C LYS A 261 7.16 -22.29 8.18
N GLY A 262 6.50 -23.21 8.87
CA GLY A 262 5.90 -24.41 8.24
C GLY A 262 4.97 -24.06 7.07
N MET A 263 4.23 -22.96 7.17
CA MET A 263 3.36 -22.47 6.06
C MET A 263 4.10 -22.18 4.76
N ASN A 264 5.40 -21.82 4.81
CA ASN A 264 6.22 -21.58 3.61
C ASN A 264 6.58 -22.86 2.86
N LEU A 265 6.17 -24.03 3.36
CA LEU A 265 6.42 -25.35 2.77
C LEU A 265 5.12 -26.00 2.25
N GLU A 266 3.99 -25.28 2.33
CA GLU A 266 2.66 -25.77 1.94
C GLU A 266 2.29 -25.41 0.48
N GLU A 267 3.23 -24.85 -0.31
CA GLU A 267 3.03 -24.52 -1.73
C GLU A 267 2.97 -25.75 -2.65
#